data_0dced3d34d32944cec5ecea116d3ef52
#
_entry.id   0dced3d34d32944cec5ecea116d3ef52
#
_cell.length_a   1.000
_cell.length_b   1.000
_cell.length_c   1.000
_cell.angle_alpha   90.00
_cell.angle_beta   90.00
_cell.angle_gamma   90.00
#
_symmetry.space_group_name_H-M   'P 1'
#
loop_
_entity.id
_entity.type
_entity.pdbx_description
1 polymer ?
#
loop_
_entity_poly.entity_id
_entity_poly.type
_entity_poly.pdbx_seq_one_letter_code
_entity_poly.pdbx_strand_id
1 'polypeptide(L)'
;MAKTYQGSCHCGNIAFEVEGELTGAMACNCSICSRKGSLLWFLPRDKLRLAPANKGVGTYTFNKHIIRHHFCEVCGIGPYAEGVDPKGNAMAAINIRCLEGIDLASIPVKNFDGRAA
;
A
#
# COMPACT_ATOMS: atom_id res chain seq x y z
N MET A 1 5.97 -18.57 6.16
CA MET A 1 5.01 -19.20 5.27
C MET A 1 4.05 -18.14 4.72
N ALA A 2 3.84 -18.12 3.43
CA ALA A 2 2.99 -17.11 2.80
C ALA A 2 1.53 -17.29 3.20
N LYS A 3 0.86 -16.17 3.42
CA LYS A 3 -0.57 -16.13 3.73
C LYS A 3 -1.26 -15.20 2.75
N THR A 4 -2.56 -15.38 2.57
CA THR A 4 -3.39 -14.46 1.80
C THR A 4 -4.15 -13.57 2.76
N TYR A 5 -4.03 -12.26 2.55
CA TYR A 5 -4.69 -11.25 3.36
C TYR A 5 -5.74 -10.54 2.51
N GLN A 6 -6.87 -10.22 3.14
CA GLN A 6 -7.91 -9.41 2.51
C GLN A 6 -7.80 -7.97 2.98
N GLY A 7 -8.01 -7.04 2.08
CA GLY A 7 -7.98 -5.62 2.42
C GLY A 7 -8.99 -4.82 1.64
N SER A 8 -9.26 -3.61 2.11
CA SER A 8 -10.17 -2.70 1.42
C SER A 8 -10.00 -1.28 1.92
N CYS A 9 -10.53 -0.31 1.16
CA CYS A 9 -10.74 1.05 1.67
C CYS A 9 -11.90 1.03 2.67
N HIS A 10 -12.17 2.17 3.28
CA HIS A 10 -13.19 2.24 4.33
C HIS A 10 -14.60 1.92 3.83
N CYS A 11 -14.98 2.45 2.66
CA CYS A 11 -16.33 2.21 2.12
C CYS A 11 -16.47 0.90 1.36
N GLY A 12 -15.38 0.19 1.10
CA GLY A 12 -15.40 -1.08 0.39
C GLY A 12 -15.36 -0.99 -1.12
N ASN A 13 -15.37 0.19 -1.70
CA ASN A 13 -15.31 0.35 -3.16
C ASN A 13 -14.03 -0.21 -3.77
N ILE A 14 -12.92 -0.16 -3.03
CA ILE A 14 -11.66 -0.77 -3.44
C ILE A 14 -11.39 -1.93 -2.51
N ALA A 15 -11.35 -3.13 -3.07
CA ALA A 15 -11.04 -4.34 -2.32
C ALA A 15 -9.93 -5.10 -3.05
N PHE A 16 -9.14 -5.85 -2.29
CA PHE A 16 -8.01 -6.58 -2.85
C PHE A 16 -7.63 -7.73 -1.93
N GLU A 17 -6.84 -8.65 -2.47
CA GLU A 17 -6.13 -9.61 -1.65
C GLU A 17 -4.66 -9.59 -1.99
N VAL A 18 -3.82 -9.92 -1.03
CA VAL A 18 -2.38 -9.91 -1.20
C VAL A 18 -1.79 -11.13 -0.52
N GLU A 19 -0.83 -11.75 -1.18
CA GLU A 19 -0.19 -12.97 -0.71
C GLU A 19 1.27 -12.71 -0.34
N GLY A 20 1.67 -13.10 0.86
CA GLY A 20 3.06 -12.98 1.29
C GLY A 20 3.23 -13.20 2.76
N GLU A 21 4.44 -12.98 3.25
CA GLU A 21 4.77 -13.03 4.68
C GLU A 21 4.86 -11.60 5.21
N LEU A 22 3.92 -11.25 6.08
CA LEU A 22 3.93 -9.92 6.70
C LEU A 22 4.80 -9.97 7.96
N THR A 23 6.07 -9.69 7.79
CA THR A 23 7.05 -9.72 8.89
C THR A 23 7.39 -8.33 9.41
N GLY A 24 6.94 -7.28 8.73
CA GLY A 24 7.20 -5.91 9.15
C GLY A 24 6.61 -4.93 8.17
N ALA A 25 6.55 -3.68 8.56
CA ALA A 25 6.05 -2.60 7.74
C ALA A 25 6.98 -1.40 7.83
N MET A 26 6.85 -0.46 6.90
CA MET A 26 7.67 0.73 6.84
C MET A 26 6.82 1.98 7.07
N ALA A 27 7.28 2.84 7.98
CA ALA A 27 6.73 4.18 8.14
C ALA A 27 7.71 5.17 7.51
N CYS A 28 7.30 5.80 6.42
CA CYS A 28 8.12 6.74 5.68
C CYS A 28 7.74 8.18 6.06
N ASN A 29 8.72 9.08 6.10
CA ASN A 29 8.50 10.49 6.45
C ASN A 29 8.58 11.43 5.25
N CYS A 30 8.55 10.91 4.02
CA CYS A 30 8.54 11.76 2.84
C CYS A 30 7.28 12.63 2.80
N SER A 31 7.23 13.59 1.87
CA SER A 31 6.17 14.60 1.87
C SER A 31 4.76 14.02 1.81
N ILE A 32 4.55 12.95 1.06
CA ILE A 32 3.23 12.33 0.97
C ILE A 32 2.99 11.36 2.13
N CYS A 33 3.98 10.51 2.45
CA CYS A 33 3.80 9.50 3.49
C CYS A 33 3.62 10.11 4.88
N SER A 34 4.29 11.24 5.16
CA SER A 34 4.11 11.92 6.44
C SER A 34 2.69 12.44 6.64
N ARG A 35 1.99 12.74 5.54
CA ARG A 35 0.61 13.23 5.59
C ARG A 35 -0.40 12.08 5.59
N LYS A 36 -0.13 11.02 4.83
CA LYS A 36 -1.03 9.87 4.76
C LYS A 36 -1.00 9.02 6.02
N GLY A 37 0.16 8.89 6.65
CA GLY A 37 0.31 8.05 7.84
C GLY A 37 0.21 6.56 7.56
N SER A 38 0.40 6.14 6.33
CA SER A 38 0.31 4.72 5.95
C SER A 38 1.48 3.93 6.52
N LEU A 39 1.21 2.67 6.89
CA LEU A 39 2.23 1.68 7.18
C LEU A 39 2.34 0.77 5.98
N LEU A 40 3.50 0.76 5.33
CA LEU A 40 3.66 0.16 4.01
C LEU A 40 4.34 -1.20 4.06
N TRP A 41 3.81 -2.13 3.29
CA TRP A 41 4.36 -3.46 3.07
C TRP A 41 4.63 -3.61 1.58
N PHE A 42 5.90 -3.74 1.22
CA PHE A 42 6.31 -3.79 -0.19
C PHE A 42 6.39 -5.23 -0.67
N LEU A 43 5.79 -5.49 -1.84
CA LEU A 43 5.73 -6.82 -2.45
C LEU A 43 5.87 -6.69 -3.97
N PRO A 44 6.28 -7.77 -4.66
CA PRO A 44 6.13 -7.79 -6.12
C PRO A 44 4.68 -7.59 -6.51
N ARG A 45 4.44 -6.85 -7.60
CA ARG A 45 3.08 -6.49 -8.03
C ARG A 45 2.20 -7.72 -8.27
N ASP A 46 2.77 -8.84 -8.70
CA ASP A 46 2.01 -10.05 -8.99
C ASP A 46 1.43 -10.72 -7.74
N LYS A 47 1.81 -10.28 -6.56
CA LYS A 47 1.23 -10.77 -5.29
C LYS A 47 -0.03 -10.02 -4.89
N LEU A 48 -0.36 -8.93 -5.58
CA LEU A 48 -1.56 -8.14 -5.33
C LEU A 48 -2.62 -8.47 -6.37
N ARG A 49 -3.80 -8.86 -5.91
CA ARG A 49 -4.95 -9.14 -6.77
C ARG A 49 -6.07 -8.18 -6.43
N LEU A 50 -6.43 -7.33 -7.38
CA LEU A 50 -7.50 -6.36 -7.20
C LEU A 50 -8.84 -7.02 -7.52
N ALA A 51 -9.87 -6.68 -6.73
CA ALA A 51 -11.21 -7.18 -7.00
C ALA A 51 -11.74 -6.60 -8.31
N PRO A 52 -12.39 -7.41 -9.17
CA PRO A 52 -12.88 -6.91 -10.47
C PRO A 52 -14.02 -5.90 -10.35
N ALA A 53 -14.68 -5.84 -9.21
CA ALA A 53 -15.77 -4.89 -8.97
C ALA A 53 -15.30 -3.52 -8.48
N ASN A 54 -13.98 -3.30 -8.33
CA ASN A 54 -13.47 -2.01 -7.86
C ASN A 54 -13.90 -0.87 -8.76
N LYS A 55 -14.34 0.23 -8.15
CA LYS A 55 -14.78 1.45 -8.84
C LYS A 55 -14.20 2.66 -8.15
N GLY A 56 -14.12 3.77 -8.90
CA GLY A 56 -13.71 5.03 -8.29
C GLY A 56 -12.30 5.00 -7.73
N VAL A 57 -11.38 4.34 -8.43
CA VAL A 57 -9.97 4.33 -8.03
C VAL A 57 -9.31 5.56 -8.59
N GLY A 58 -8.99 6.52 -7.71
CA GLY A 58 -8.21 7.69 -8.08
C GLY A 58 -6.73 7.39 -8.04
N THR A 59 -5.95 8.16 -8.77
CA THR A 59 -4.51 8.00 -8.82
C THR A 59 -3.83 9.35 -8.73
N TYR A 60 -2.89 9.47 -7.82
CA TYR A 60 -2.11 10.68 -7.63
C TYR A 60 -0.64 10.39 -7.88
N THR A 61 -0.01 11.20 -8.72
CA THR A 61 1.43 11.12 -8.99
C THR A 61 2.05 12.50 -8.80
N PHE A 62 3.32 12.52 -8.43
CA PHE A 62 4.05 13.77 -8.23
C PHE A 62 5.53 13.53 -8.46
N ASN A 63 6.33 14.59 -8.45
CA ASN A 63 7.78 14.56 -8.65
C ASN A 63 8.09 13.89 -9.99
N LYS A 64 8.70 12.70 -10.01
CA LYS A 64 9.04 11.98 -11.25
C LYS A 64 7.84 11.24 -11.87
N HIS A 65 6.69 11.22 -11.19
CA HIS A 65 5.46 10.55 -11.63
C HIS A 65 5.63 9.05 -11.90
N ILE A 66 6.57 8.41 -11.20
CA ILE A 66 6.81 6.97 -11.33
C ILE A 66 5.90 6.19 -10.40
N ILE A 67 5.75 6.67 -9.16
CA ILE A 67 4.91 6.00 -8.17
C ILE A 67 3.48 6.48 -8.32
N ARG A 68 2.56 5.53 -8.47
CA ARG A 68 1.13 5.81 -8.58
C ARG A 68 0.49 5.52 -7.23
N HIS A 69 0.03 6.58 -6.56
CA HIS A 69 -0.65 6.49 -5.27
C HIS A 69 -2.14 6.38 -5.53
N HIS A 70 -2.71 5.19 -5.29
CA HIS A 70 -4.12 4.95 -5.54
C HIS A 70 -4.94 5.23 -4.28
N PHE A 71 -6.13 5.76 -4.49
CA PHE A 71 -7.03 6.07 -3.39
C PHE A 71 -8.47 5.92 -3.84
N CYS A 72 -9.36 5.74 -2.85
CA CYS A 72 -10.79 5.67 -3.13
C CYS A 72 -11.34 7.08 -3.33
N GLU A 73 -12.00 7.32 -4.45
CA GLU A 73 -12.61 8.62 -4.73
C GLU A 73 -13.83 8.91 -3.89
N VAL A 74 -14.38 7.92 -3.20
CA VAL A 74 -15.56 8.06 -2.36
C VAL A 74 -15.16 8.32 -0.90
N CYS A 75 -14.30 7.48 -0.31
CA CYS A 75 -13.94 7.63 1.11
C CYS A 75 -12.57 8.25 1.33
N GLY A 76 -11.74 8.39 0.29
CA GLY A 76 -10.44 9.04 0.39
C GLY A 76 -9.31 8.19 0.92
N ILE A 77 -9.56 6.95 1.31
CA ILE A 77 -8.53 6.08 1.87
C ILE A 77 -7.59 5.59 0.77
N GLY A 78 -6.27 5.59 1.05
CA GLY A 78 -5.26 5.08 0.14
C GLY A 78 -4.81 3.68 0.53
N PRO A 79 -5.40 2.62 -0.06
CA PRO A 79 -5.10 1.26 0.36
C PRO A 79 -3.80 0.71 -0.22
N TYR A 80 -3.35 1.21 -1.37
CA TYR A 80 -2.12 0.71 -1.98
C TYR A 80 -1.54 1.72 -2.96
N ALA A 81 -0.29 1.50 -3.31
CA ALA A 81 0.40 2.26 -4.34
C ALA A 81 1.16 1.28 -5.24
N GLU A 82 1.49 1.70 -6.44
CA GLU A 82 2.25 0.90 -7.40
C GLU A 82 3.46 1.69 -7.88
N GLY A 83 4.55 0.96 -8.13
CA GLY A 83 5.78 1.58 -8.63
C GLY A 83 6.71 0.53 -9.18
N VAL A 84 7.97 0.90 -9.35
CA VAL A 84 9.00 -0.02 -9.80
C VAL A 84 10.19 0.08 -8.84
N ASP A 85 10.90 -1.04 -8.68
CA ASP A 85 12.12 -1.05 -7.89
C ASP A 85 13.28 -0.50 -8.75
N PRO A 86 14.50 -0.33 -8.17
CA PRO A 86 15.64 0.18 -8.95
C PRO A 86 16.02 -0.69 -10.14
N LYS A 87 15.61 -1.95 -10.17
CA LYS A 87 15.87 -2.87 -11.29
C LYS A 87 14.77 -2.86 -12.33
N GLY A 88 13.71 -2.07 -12.13
CA GLY A 88 12.58 -1.99 -13.05
C GLY A 88 11.49 -3.02 -12.83
N ASN A 89 11.53 -3.78 -11.75
CA ASN A 89 10.48 -4.76 -11.44
C ASN A 89 9.25 -4.06 -10.86
N ALA A 90 8.06 -4.47 -11.31
CA ALA A 90 6.82 -3.90 -10.81
C ALA A 90 6.60 -4.28 -9.35
N MET A 91 6.29 -3.28 -8.52
CA MET A 91 6.12 -3.43 -7.08
C MET A 91 4.78 -2.85 -6.65
N ALA A 92 4.25 -3.39 -5.54
CA ALA A 92 3.09 -2.84 -4.87
C ALA A 92 3.49 -2.47 -3.44
N ALA A 93 2.95 -1.37 -2.95
CA ALA A 93 3.09 -0.95 -1.56
C ALA A 93 1.70 -1.01 -0.93
N ILE A 94 1.53 -1.91 0.02
CA ILE A 94 0.23 -2.16 0.65
C ILE A 94 0.18 -1.40 1.97
N ASN A 95 -0.90 -0.62 2.14
CA ASN A 95 -1.17 0.00 3.43
C ASN A 95 -1.76 -1.07 4.36
N ILE A 96 -0.96 -1.58 5.28
CA ILE A 96 -1.41 -2.68 6.14
C ILE A 96 -2.53 -2.27 7.09
N ARG A 97 -2.77 -0.97 7.27
CA ARG A 97 -3.93 -0.50 8.05
C ARG A 97 -5.25 -0.85 7.36
N CYS A 98 -5.21 -1.17 6.07
CA CYS A 98 -6.39 -1.59 5.30
C CYS A 98 -6.60 -3.10 5.30
N LEU A 99 -5.71 -3.87 5.90
CA LEU A 99 -5.82 -5.33 5.95
C LEU A 99 -6.71 -5.78 7.09
N GLU A 100 -7.49 -6.83 6.83
CA GLU A 100 -8.36 -7.43 7.84
C GLU A 100 -7.59 -8.48 8.65
N GLY A 101 -8.00 -8.64 9.91
CA GLY A 101 -7.55 -9.77 10.73
C GLY A 101 -6.11 -9.69 11.20
N ILE A 102 -5.45 -8.54 11.12
CA ILE A 102 -4.11 -8.39 11.64
C ILE A 102 -4.12 -7.54 12.92
N ASP A 103 -3.15 -7.80 13.78
CA ASP A 103 -2.90 -6.98 14.97
C ASP A 103 -1.74 -6.05 14.67
N LEU A 104 -2.04 -4.78 14.40
CA LEU A 104 -1.02 -3.79 14.04
C LEU A 104 0.05 -3.66 15.12
N ALA A 105 -0.33 -3.81 16.39
CA ALA A 105 0.62 -3.68 17.50
C ALA A 105 1.68 -4.78 17.48
N SER A 106 1.40 -5.92 16.85
CA SER A 106 2.34 -7.03 16.77
C SER A 106 3.26 -6.95 15.55
N ILE A 107 3.02 -6.01 14.64
CA ILE A 107 3.81 -5.89 13.42
C ILE A 107 4.98 -4.93 13.68
N PRO A 108 6.24 -5.38 13.55
CA PRO A 108 7.37 -4.46 13.67
C PRO A 108 7.34 -3.38 12.60
N VAL A 109 7.58 -2.14 13.01
CA VAL A 109 7.57 -0.99 12.09
C VAL A 109 8.97 -0.40 12.04
N LYS A 110 9.51 -0.28 10.83
CA LYS A 110 10.79 0.36 10.58
C LYS A 110 10.54 1.76 10.03
N ASN A 111 11.15 2.76 10.65
CA ASN A 111 11.07 4.13 10.17
C ASN A 111 12.07 4.34 9.05
N PHE A 112 11.61 4.92 7.95
CA PHE A 112 12.45 5.23 6.79
C PHE A 112 12.47 6.73 6.57
N ASP A 113 13.68 7.31 6.47
CA ASP A 113 13.84 8.74 6.23
C ASP A 113 13.79 9.02 4.73
N GLY A 114 12.58 9.07 4.19
CA GLY A 114 12.35 9.34 2.78
C GLY A 114 12.65 10.78 2.38
N ARG A 115 12.71 11.69 3.35
CA ARG A 115 13.05 13.10 3.07
C ARG A 115 14.53 13.26 2.72
N ALA A 116 15.37 12.36 3.23
CA ALA A 116 16.80 12.38 2.96
C ALA A 116 17.18 11.59 1.71
N ALA A 117 16.26 10.84 1.13
CA ALA A 117 16.51 9.96 0.00
C ALA A 117 16.42 10.70 -1.35
#